data_e3ac0688cb04a220945f15c0a4b83bab
#
_entry.id   e3ac0688cb04a220945f15c0a4b83bab
#
_cell.length_a   1.000
_cell.length_b   1.000
_cell.length_c   1.000
_cell.angle_alpha   90.00
_cell.angle_beta   90.00
_cell.angle_gamma   90.00
#
_symmetry.space_group_name_H-M   'P 1'
#
loop_
_entity.id
_entity.type
_entity.pdbx_description
1 polymer ?
#
loop_
_entity_poly.entity_id
_entity_poly.type
_entity_poly.pdbx_seq_one_letter_code
_entity_poly.pdbx_strand_id
1 'polypeptide(L)'
;MKVVYTDDALRDLLDIADWLADHYPAVAPAVERRIRRLVARIARWPLVARRVVDRPDIRVAPLGHYPYKIFYRVRDDRIEILHIHHAARQPRTPEN
;
A
#
# COMPACT_ATOMS: atom_id res chain seq x y z
N MET A 1 -3.35 -0.07 -15.94
CA MET A 1 -1.89 -0.03 -15.93
C MET A 1 -1.35 -1.19 -15.13
N LYS A 2 -0.25 -1.75 -15.55
CA LYS A 2 0.38 -2.89 -14.87
C LYS A 2 0.85 -2.49 -13.47
N VAL A 3 0.63 -3.36 -12.48
CA VAL A 3 1.06 -3.14 -11.11
C VAL A 3 2.15 -4.14 -10.74
N VAL A 4 3.23 -3.63 -10.17
CA VAL A 4 4.37 -4.43 -9.72
C VAL A 4 4.60 -4.13 -8.24
N TYR A 5 4.86 -5.17 -7.46
CA TYR A 5 5.21 -5.01 -6.05
C TYR A 5 6.72 -5.09 -5.89
N THR A 6 7.29 -4.12 -5.19
CA THR A 6 8.71 -4.19 -4.81
C THR A 6 8.90 -5.28 -3.74
N ASP A 7 10.15 -5.68 -3.54
CA ASP A 7 10.46 -6.66 -2.49
C ASP A 7 10.03 -6.16 -1.12
N ASP A 8 10.20 -4.86 -0.86
CA ASP A 8 9.77 -4.27 0.40
C ASP A 8 8.25 -4.35 0.56
N ALA A 9 7.50 -4.07 -0.50
CA ALA A 9 6.05 -4.16 -0.45
C ALA A 9 5.58 -5.60 -0.22
N LEU A 10 6.23 -6.56 -0.86
CA LEU A 10 5.90 -7.98 -0.65
C LEU A 10 6.17 -8.40 0.79
N ARG A 11 7.28 -7.94 1.35
CA ARG A 11 7.61 -8.20 2.76
C ARG A 11 6.58 -7.57 3.68
N ASP A 12 6.16 -6.35 3.39
CA ASP A 12 5.11 -5.68 4.17
C ASP A 12 3.81 -6.48 4.15
N LEU A 13 3.42 -7.00 2.98
CA LEU A 13 2.20 -7.81 2.87
C LEU A 13 2.30 -9.08 3.71
N LEU A 14 3.44 -9.75 3.69
CA LEU A 14 3.64 -10.95 4.49
C LEU A 14 3.59 -10.63 5.99
N ASP A 15 4.24 -9.56 6.40
CA ASP A 15 4.25 -9.13 7.80
C ASP A 15 2.83 -8.77 8.27
N ILE A 16 2.06 -8.08 7.45
CA ILE A 16 0.68 -7.73 7.77
C ILE A 16 -0.17 -9.00 7.89
N ALA A 17 -0.02 -9.92 6.95
CA ALA A 17 -0.78 -11.17 6.97
C ALA A 17 -0.47 -11.99 8.22
N ASP A 18 0.81 -12.11 8.57
CA ASP A 18 1.24 -12.85 9.76
C ASP A 18 0.70 -12.20 11.04
N TRP A 19 0.82 -10.89 11.14
CA TRP A 19 0.36 -10.15 12.31
C TRP A 19 -1.15 -10.29 12.49
N LEU A 20 -1.90 -10.14 11.41
CA LEU A 20 -3.37 -10.27 11.45
C LEU A 20 -3.78 -11.71 11.80
N ALA A 21 -3.10 -12.70 11.25
CA ALA A 21 -3.40 -14.10 11.56
C ALA A 21 -3.22 -14.40 13.05
N ASP A 22 -2.21 -13.77 13.67
CA ASP A 22 -1.93 -13.98 15.09
C ASP A 22 -2.84 -13.19 16.02
N HIS A 23 -3.24 -11.99 15.62
CA HIS A 23 -3.95 -11.07 16.52
C HIS A 23 -5.43 -10.90 16.19
N TYR A 24 -5.78 -10.88 14.91
CA TYR A 24 -7.14 -10.63 14.46
C TYR A 24 -7.50 -11.52 13.27
N PRO A 25 -7.48 -12.85 13.45
CA PRO A 25 -7.70 -13.75 12.31
C PRO A 25 -9.05 -13.58 11.63
N ALA A 26 -10.08 -13.17 12.38
CA ALA A 26 -11.40 -12.97 11.80
C ALA A 26 -11.43 -11.77 10.83
N VAL A 27 -10.55 -10.80 11.03
CA VAL A 27 -10.50 -9.58 10.22
C VAL A 27 -9.55 -9.73 9.02
N ALA A 28 -8.60 -10.64 9.09
CA ALA A 28 -7.57 -10.79 8.09
C ALA A 28 -8.10 -10.88 6.64
N PRO A 29 -9.12 -11.70 6.35
CA PRO A 29 -9.63 -11.76 4.97
C PRO A 29 -10.22 -10.44 4.47
N ALA A 30 -10.85 -9.67 5.35
CA ALA A 30 -11.44 -8.39 4.98
C ALA A 30 -10.37 -7.37 4.65
N VAL A 31 -9.28 -7.33 5.43
CA VAL A 31 -8.14 -6.44 5.15
C VAL A 31 -7.51 -6.80 3.82
N GLU A 32 -7.29 -8.08 3.58
CA GLU A 32 -6.70 -8.56 2.33
C GLU A 32 -7.54 -8.15 1.13
N ARG A 33 -8.86 -8.33 1.20
CA ARG A 33 -9.77 -7.92 0.12
C ARG A 33 -9.70 -6.40 -0.10
N ARG A 34 -9.62 -5.63 0.97
CA ARG A 34 -9.56 -4.19 0.88
C ARG A 34 -8.28 -3.72 0.21
N ILE A 35 -7.15 -4.34 0.55
CA ILE A 35 -5.88 -4.05 -0.11
C ILE A 35 -5.98 -4.32 -1.60
N ARG A 36 -6.53 -5.46 -2.00
CA ARG A 36 -6.68 -5.79 -3.42
C ARG A 36 -7.58 -4.80 -4.15
N ARG A 37 -8.66 -4.37 -3.53
CA ARG A 37 -9.56 -3.37 -4.13
C ARG A 37 -8.85 -2.03 -4.31
N LEU A 38 -8.08 -1.62 -3.31
CA LEU A 38 -7.35 -0.36 -3.40
C LEU A 38 -6.30 -0.42 -4.50
N VAL A 39 -5.56 -1.52 -4.60
CA VAL A 39 -4.58 -1.71 -5.66
C VAL A 39 -5.25 -1.68 -7.04
N ALA A 40 -6.41 -2.32 -7.18
CA ALA A 40 -7.16 -2.30 -8.42
C ALA A 40 -7.60 -0.87 -8.79
N ARG A 41 -8.00 -0.10 -7.79
CA ARG A 41 -8.38 1.31 -7.99
C ARG A 41 -7.18 2.16 -8.40
N ILE A 42 -6.04 1.96 -7.77
CA ILE A 42 -4.79 2.63 -8.14
C ILE A 42 -4.42 2.30 -9.59
N ALA A 43 -4.57 1.04 -9.98
CA ALA A 43 -4.26 0.61 -11.34
C ALA A 43 -5.14 1.32 -12.36
N ARG A 44 -6.39 1.59 -12.01
CA ARG A 44 -7.35 2.24 -12.91
C ARG A 44 -7.19 3.76 -12.93
N TRP A 45 -6.93 4.38 -11.77
CA TRP A 45 -6.78 5.82 -11.64
C TRP A 45 -5.51 6.17 -10.87
N PRO A 46 -4.35 5.99 -11.50
CA PRO A 46 -3.06 6.09 -10.77
C PRO A 46 -2.73 7.48 -10.24
N LEU A 47 -3.33 8.52 -10.77
CA LEU A 47 -2.99 9.89 -10.38
C LEU A 47 -3.96 10.52 -9.39
N VAL A 48 -4.93 9.74 -8.89
CA VAL A 48 -5.96 10.27 -7.98
C VAL A 48 -5.45 10.46 -6.56
N ALA A 49 -4.57 9.59 -6.08
CA ALA A 49 -4.04 9.69 -4.72
C ALA A 49 -3.09 10.88 -4.59
N ARG A 50 -3.03 11.45 -3.40
CA ARG A 50 -2.20 12.62 -3.16
C ARG A 50 -0.72 12.28 -3.18
N ARG A 51 0.09 13.26 -3.54
CA ARG A 51 1.54 13.13 -3.52
C ARG A 51 2.08 13.28 -2.10
N VAL A 52 3.18 12.58 -1.82
CA VAL A 52 3.91 12.76 -0.57
C VAL A 52 4.66 14.10 -0.64
N VAL A 53 4.56 14.91 0.41
CA VAL A 53 5.06 16.29 0.41
C VAL A 53 6.54 16.37 0.05
N ASP A 54 7.36 15.54 0.68
CA ASP A 54 8.82 15.57 0.47
C ASP A 54 9.28 14.72 -0.71
N ARG A 55 8.40 13.91 -1.26
CA ARG A 55 8.70 13.00 -2.36
C ARG A 55 7.56 13.06 -3.37
N PRO A 56 7.51 14.10 -4.21
CA PRO A 56 6.37 14.27 -5.12
C PRO A 56 6.25 13.21 -6.21
N ASP A 57 7.27 12.40 -6.41
CA ASP A 57 7.22 11.23 -7.28
C ASP A 57 6.48 10.06 -6.65
N ILE A 58 6.19 10.14 -5.35
CA ILE A 58 5.51 9.08 -4.61
C ILE A 58 4.11 9.55 -4.21
N ARG A 59 3.14 8.65 -4.32
CA ARG A 59 1.77 8.90 -3.91
C ARG A 59 1.40 7.99 -2.76
N VAL A 60 0.46 8.43 -1.94
CA VAL A 60 -0.02 7.66 -0.79
C VAL A 60 -1.53 7.53 -0.84
N ALA A 61 -2.02 6.32 -0.74
CA ALA A 61 -3.44 6.00 -0.73
C ALA A 61 -3.80 5.31 0.58
N PRO A 62 -4.67 5.90 1.41
CA PRO A 62 -5.11 5.24 2.63
C PRO A 62 -6.09 4.13 2.31
N LEU A 63 -6.04 3.07 3.11
CA LEU A 63 -6.96 1.95 2.97
C LEU A 63 -8.40 2.35 3.38
N GLY A 64 -8.52 3.41 4.15
CA GLY A 64 -9.79 3.96 4.58
C GLY A 64 -10.26 3.35 5.85
N HIS A 65 -10.96 2.24 5.79
CA HIS A 65 -11.56 1.61 6.96
C HIS A 65 -10.53 0.99 7.91
N TYR A 66 -9.38 0.60 7.40
CA TYR A 66 -8.31 -0.03 8.18
C TYR A 66 -7.09 0.87 8.22
N PRO A 67 -6.26 0.75 9.27
CA PRO A 67 -5.17 1.70 9.52
C PRO A 67 -3.91 1.41 8.69
N TYR A 68 -4.05 1.25 7.39
CA TYR A 68 -2.93 1.01 6.49
C TYR A 68 -2.91 2.04 5.37
N LYS A 69 -1.71 2.32 4.86
CA LYS A 69 -1.50 3.20 3.73
C LYS A 69 -0.62 2.51 2.71
N ILE A 70 -0.96 2.68 1.43
CA ILE A 70 -0.16 2.16 0.33
C ILE A 70 0.61 3.31 -0.29
N PHE A 71 1.93 3.16 -0.34
CA PHE A 71 2.81 4.11 -1.03
C PHE A 71 3.19 3.52 -2.38
N TYR A 72 3.04 4.30 -3.43
CA TYR A 72 3.31 3.83 -4.78
C TYR A 72 3.89 4.93 -5.65
N ARG A 73 4.46 4.53 -6.78
CA ARG A 73 5.05 5.43 -7.75
C ARG A 73 4.60 5.03 -9.15
N VAL A 74 4.23 6.02 -9.96
CA VAL A 74 3.82 5.77 -11.34
C VAL A 74 5.04 5.95 -12.25
N ARG A 75 5.32 4.90 -13.03
CA ARG A 75 6.32 4.91 -14.08
C ARG A 75 5.61 4.96 -15.44
N ASP A 76 6.38 5.06 -16.52
CA ASP A 76 5.81 5.16 -17.87
C ASP A 76 4.93 3.97 -18.23
N ASP A 77 5.35 2.78 -17.82
CA ASP A 77 4.70 1.53 -18.23
C ASP A 77 4.08 0.75 -17.08
N ARG A 78 4.21 1.23 -15.85
CA ARG A 78 3.76 0.47 -14.69
C ARG A 78 3.58 1.34 -13.46
N ILE A 79 2.90 0.75 -12.48
CA ILE A 79 2.80 1.31 -11.14
C ILE A 79 3.61 0.39 -10.22
N GLU A 80 4.49 1.00 -9.41
CA GLU A 80 5.30 0.28 -8.45
C GLU A 80 4.72 0.50 -7.06
N ILE A 81 4.26 -0.57 -6.41
CA ILE A 81 3.87 -0.50 -5.00
C ILE A 81 5.14 -0.59 -4.17
N LEU A 82 5.43 0.46 -3.43
CA LEU A 82 6.70 0.61 -2.72
C LEU A 82 6.64 0.08 -1.30
N HIS A 83 5.59 0.43 -0.56
CA HIS A 83 5.41 0.05 0.83
C HIS A 83 3.93 0.02 1.20
N ILE A 84 3.61 -0.79 2.21
CA ILE A 84 2.30 -0.79 2.83
C ILE A 84 2.55 -0.66 4.33
N HIS A 85 2.19 0.50 4.87
CA HIS A 85 2.48 0.84 6.26
C HIS A 85 1.23 0.89 7.12
N HIS A 86 1.37 0.48 8.38
CA HIS A 86 0.35 0.71 9.39
C HIS A 86 0.37 2.19 9.76
N ALA A 87 -0.80 2.85 9.69
CA ALA A 87 -0.89 4.29 9.87
C ALA A 87 -0.49 4.76 11.29
N ALA A 88 -0.63 3.90 12.30
CA ALA A 88 -0.27 4.23 13.67
C ALA A 88 1.21 4.11 13.97
N ARG A 89 2.00 3.52 13.06
CA ARG A 89 3.45 3.42 13.23
C ARG A 89 4.10 4.72 12.82
N GLN A 90 5.31 4.95 13.35
CA GLN A 90 6.12 6.09 12.95
C GLN A 90 6.23 6.09 11.43
N PRO A 91 5.75 7.16 10.77
CA PRO A 91 5.84 7.18 9.31
C PRO A 91 7.29 7.22 8.87
N ARG A 92 7.62 6.37 7.93
CA ARG A 92 8.87 6.46 7.22
C ARG A 92 8.56 6.79 5.79
N THR A 93 9.24 7.77 5.25
CA THR A 93 9.15 8.01 3.83
C THR A 93 9.83 6.82 3.14
N PRO A 94 9.18 6.22 2.14
CA PRO A 94 9.79 5.11 1.41
C PRO A 94 10.82 5.64 0.43
N GLU A 95 11.98 5.94 0.94
CA GLU A 95 13.03 6.58 0.15
C GLU A 95 14.10 5.62 -0.31
N ASN A 96 14.04 4.40 0.10
CA ASN A 96 15.04 3.41 -0.27
C ASN A 96 14.47 2.38 -1.22
#